data_306aebb374528140695e57738339fb0a
#
_entry.id   306aebb374528140695e57738339fb0a
#
_cell.length_a   1.000
_cell.length_b   1.000
_cell.length_c   1.000
_cell.angle_alpha   90.00
_cell.angle_beta   90.00
_cell.angle_gamma   90.00
#
_symmetry.space_group_name_H-M   'P 1'
#
loop_
_entity.id
_entity.type
_entity.pdbx_description
1 polymer ?
#
loop_
_entity_poly.entity_id
_entity_poly.type
_entity_poly.pdbx_seq_one_letter_code
_entity_poly.pdbx_strand_id
1 'polypeptide(L)' 'MRKVFEMEDLDCANCAAKMEDAIRKIEGVTYCSISFMAQRMTIEADDARFDAIMKQAQKAVRKVEPDCRILLK' A
#
# COMPACT_ATOMS: atom_id res chain seq x y z
N MET A 1 -1.06 14.15 2.83
CA MET A 1 -1.56 13.38 3.99
C MET A 1 -0.74 12.11 4.18
N ARG A 2 -0.39 11.82 5.40
CA ARG A 2 0.36 10.61 5.74
C ARG A 2 -0.50 9.75 6.66
N LYS A 3 -0.67 8.47 6.29
CA LYS A 3 -1.43 7.52 7.10
C LYS A 3 -0.74 6.18 7.18
N VAL A 4 -1.01 5.46 8.27
CA VAL A 4 -0.55 4.09 8.45
C VAL A 4 -1.76 3.19 8.42
N PHE A 5 -1.70 2.14 7.60
CA PHE A 5 -2.77 1.14 7.50
C PHE A 5 -2.22 -0.23 7.88
N GLU A 6 -3.05 -1.04 8.50
CA GLU A 6 -2.70 -2.43 8.72
C GLU A 6 -2.95 -3.21 7.43
N MET A 7 -2.16 -4.24 7.23
CA MET A 7 -2.32 -5.13 6.08
C MET A 7 -2.64 -6.54 6.57
N GLU A 8 -3.38 -7.27 5.77
CA GLU A 8 -3.81 -8.63 6.12
C GLU A 8 -3.22 -9.62 5.13
N ASP A 9 -2.72 -10.74 5.63
CA ASP A 9 -2.17 -11.84 4.83
C ASP A 9 -0.97 -11.43 3.97
N LEU A 10 -0.12 -10.57 4.49
CA LEU A 10 1.14 -10.22 3.84
C LEU A 10 2.19 -11.26 4.29
N ASP A 11 2.39 -12.29 3.47
CA ASP A 11 3.22 -13.44 3.82
C ASP A 11 4.59 -13.48 3.19
N CYS A 12 4.92 -12.51 2.36
CA CYS A 12 6.12 -12.59 1.54
C CYS A 12 6.85 -11.25 1.52
N ALA A 13 8.11 -11.25 1.96
CA ALA A 13 8.93 -10.03 1.98
C ALA A 13 9.16 -9.49 0.55
N ASN A 14 9.38 -10.37 -0.41
CA ASN A 14 9.55 -9.95 -1.81
C ASN A 14 8.26 -9.35 -2.37
N CYS A 15 7.12 -9.88 -1.96
CA CYS A 15 5.82 -9.34 -2.37
C CYS A 15 5.63 -7.94 -1.79
N ALA A 16 6.02 -7.74 -0.53
CA ALA A 16 5.95 -6.42 0.10
C ALA A 16 6.77 -5.39 -0.67
N ALA A 17 7.97 -5.76 -1.10
CA ALA A 17 8.83 -4.88 -1.88
C ALA A 17 8.20 -4.54 -3.24
N LYS A 18 7.59 -5.52 -3.90
CA LYS A 18 6.91 -5.30 -5.18
C LYS A 18 5.70 -4.40 -5.02
N MET A 19 4.92 -4.60 -3.97
CA MET A 19 3.76 -3.76 -3.66
C MET A 19 4.19 -2.33 -3.42
N GLU A 20 5.21 -2.14 -2.60
CA GLU A 20 5.75 -0.82 -2.29
C GLU A 20 6.18 -0.09 -3.55
N ASP A 21 6.91 -0.79 -4.41
CA ASP A 21 7.39 -0.23 -5.66
C ASP A 21 6.24 0.18 -6.59
N ALA A 22 5.23 -0.69 -6.70
CA ALA A 22 4.05 -0.42 -7.52
C ALA A 22 3.26 0.77 -7.00
N ILE A 23 3.09 0.87 -5.69
CA ILE A 23 2.34 1.97 -5.07
C ILE A 23 3.09 3.29 -5.25
N ARG A 24 4.41 3.29 -5.16
CA ARG A 24 5.21 4.49 -5.36
C ARG A 24 5.06 5.08 -6.76
N LYS A 25 4.68 4.27 -7.73
CA LYS A 25 4.47 4.71 -9.11
C LYS A 25 3.12 5.36 -9.35
N ILE A 26 2.21 5.28 -8.38
CA ILE A 26 0.90 5.91 -8.48
C ILE A 26 1.07 7.43 -8.40
N GLU A 27 0.46 8.14 -9.34
CA GLU A 27 0.54 9.59 -9.34
C GLU A 27 -0.11 10.16 -8.07
N GLY A 28 0.61 11.08 -7.43
CA GLY A 28 0.15 11.67 -6.17
C GLY A 28 0.76 11.06 -4.92
N VAL A 29 1.40 9.90 -5.04
CA VAL A 29 2.09 9.27 -3.92
C VAL A 29 3.48 9.85 -3.80
N THR A 30 3.80 10.41 -2.62
CA THR A 30 5.12 10.99 -2.35
C THR A 30 6.00 10.07 -1.51
N TYR A 31 5.38 9.13 -0.81
CA TYR A 31 6.13 8.19 0.02
C TYR A 31 5.29 6.94 0.28
N CYS A 32 5.93 5.80 0.26
CA CYS A 32 5.29 4.54 0.64
C CYS A 32 6.34 3.59 1.23
N SER A 33 6.01 3.01 2.36
CA SER A 33 6.85 2.03 3.01
C SER A 33 5.95 0.91 3.54
N ILE A 34 6.28 -0.33 3.21
CA ILE A 34 5.52 -1.49 3.68
C ILE A 34 6.42 -2.32 4.57
N SER A 35 5.99 -2.55 5.79
CA SER A 35 6.70 -3.40 6.73
C SER A 35 6.09 -4.80 6.74
N PHE A 36 6.84 -5.76 6.23
CA PHE A 36 6.45 -7.16 6.26
C PHE A 36 6.32 -7.68 7.70
N MET A 37 7.27 -7.33 8.53
CA MET A 37 7.29 -7.80 9.92
C MET A 37 6.14 -7.24 10.75
N ALA A 38 5.79 -5.98 10.55
CA ALA A 38 4.72 -5.32 11.29
C ALA A 38 3.36 -5.47 10.62
N GLN A 39 3.30 -5.96 9.40
CA GLN A 39 2.06 -6.06 8.60
C GLN A 39 1.38 -4.71 8.49
N ARG A 40 2.17 -3.68 8.14
CA ARG A 40 1.68 -2.29 8.06
C ARG A 40 2.24 -1.58 6.85
N MET A 41 1.47 -0.62 6.36
CA MET A 41 1.88 0.24 5.27
C MET A 41 1.76 1.69 5.71
N THR A 42 2.84 2.45 5.50
CA THR A 42 2.83 3.90 5.67
C THR A 42 2.79 4.52 4.29
N ILE A 43 1.83 5.40 4.04
CA ILE A 43 1.71 6.05 2.75
C ILE A 43 1.53 7.55 2.94
N GLU A 44 2.20 8.34 2.11
CA GLU A 44 2.03 9.79 2.06
C GLU A 44 1.63 10.17 0.64
N ALA A 45 0.51 10.85 0.51
CA ALA A 45 -0.06 11.18 -0.78
C ALA A 45 -0.90 12.44 -0.71
N ASP A 46 -1.27 12.96 -1.89
CA ASP A 46 -2.08 14.16 -2.04
C ASP A 46 -3.44 13.99 -1.36
N ASP A 47 -3.78 14.90 -0.45
CA ASP A 47 -5.03 14.89 0.31
C ASP A 47 -6.25 14.88 -0.60
N ALA A 48 -6.23 15.68 -1.64
CA ALA A 48 -7.38 15.85 -2.54
C ALA A 48 -7.73 14.57 -3.29
N ARG A 49 -6.75 13.67 -3.46
CA ARG A 49 -6.93 12.43 -4.22
C ARG A 49 -6.66 11.19 -3.38
N PHE A 50 -6.57 11.37 -2.08
CA PHE A 50 -6.16 10.28 -1.19
C PHE A 50 -7.02 9.03 -1.35
N ASP A 51 -8.33 9.18 -1.38
CA ASP A 51 -9.26 8.04 -1.53
C ASP A 51 -9.06 7.30 -2.85
N ALA A 52 -8.91 8.05 -3.93
CA ALA A 52 -8.67 7.47 -5.26
C ALA A 52 -7.33 6.75 -5.29
N ILE A 53 -6.31 7.34 -4.67
CA ILE A 53 -4.97 6.76 -4.58
C ILE A 53 -5.03 5.45 -3.79
N MET A 54 -5.77 5.43 -2.68
CA MET A 54 -5.90 4.21 -1.87
C MET A 54 -6.59 3.09 -2.62
N LYS A 55 -7.57 3.40 -3.48
CA LYS A 55 -8.19 2.39 -4.33
C LYS A 55 -7.18 1.78 -5.30
N GLN A 56 -6.33 2.62 -5.89
CA GLN A 56 -5.28 2.14 -6.78
C GLN A 56 -4.23 1.33 -6.02
N ALA A 57 -3.88 1.76 -4.82
CA ALA A 57 -2.95 1.04 -3.96
C ALA A 57 -3.49 -0.35 -3.62
N GLN A 58 -4.77 -0.45 -3.29
CA GLN A 58 -5.41 -1.73 -2.99
C GLN A 58 -5.34 -2.67 -4.20
N LYS A 59 -5.59 -2.15 -5.39
CA LYS A 59 -5.48 -2.94 -6.62
C LYS A 59 -4.06 -3.41 -6.85
N ALA A 60 -3.07 -2.54 -6.60
CA ALA A 60 -1.67 -2.89 -6.77
C ALA A 60 -1.27 -4.01 -5.82
N VAL A 61 -1.71 -3.94 -4.58
CA VAL A 61 -1.45 -4.98 -3.57
C VAL A 61 -2.05 -6.31 -4.01
N ARG A 62 -3.30 -6.30 -4.42
CA ARG A 62 -4.00 -7.53 -4.82
C ARG A 62 -3.46 -8.10 -6.12
N LYS A 63 -2.88 -7.28 -6.97
CA LYS A 63 -2.28 -7.74 -8.20
C LYS A 63 -1.00 -8.53 -7.93
N VAL A 64 -0.24 -8.14 -6.92
CA VAL A 64 0.98 -8.86 -6.52
C VAL A 64 0.63 -10.11 -5.74
N GLU A 65 -0.30 -9.99 -4.79
CA GLU A 65 -0.72 -11.09 -3.92
C GLU A 65 -2.24 -11.02 -3.73
N PRO A 66 -3.01 -11.86 -4.44
CA PRO A 66 -4.47 -11.79 -4.39
C PRO A 66 -5.09 -11.94 -3.00
N ASP A 67 -4.41 -12.66 -2.12
CA ASP A 67 -4.91 -12.88 -0.75
C ASP A 67 -4.59 -11.76 0.21
N CYS A 68 -3.68 -10.89 -0.17
CA CYS A 68 -3.25 -9.77 0.68
C CYS A 68 -4.13 -8.56 0.44
N ARG A 69 -4.38 -7.79 1.48
CA ARG A 69 -5.15 -6.56 1.34
C ARG A 69 -4.77 -5.53 2.39
N ILE A 70 -5.04 -4.27 2.06
CA ILE A 70 -4.90 -3.16 2.97
C ILE A 70 -6.24 -2.99 3.70
N LEU A 71 -6.19 -2.86 5.02
CA LEU A 71 -7.40 -2.61 5.82
C LEU A 71 -7.68 -1.13 5.84
N LEU A 72 -8.63 -0.69 5.03
CA LEU A 72 -8.97 0.73 4.83
C LEU A 72 -10.00 1.21 5.86
N LYS A 73 -9.59 1.34 7.09
CA LYS A 73 -10.48 1.85 8.13
C LYS A 73 -9.96 3.16 8.68
#